data_d3b2466ed16849902dfac8914b5976a9
#
_entry.id   d3b2466ed16849902dfac8914b5976a9
#
_cell.length_a   1.000
_cell.length_b   1.000
_cell.length_c   1.000
_cell.angle_alpha   90.00
_cell.angle_beta   90.00
_cell.angle_gamma   90.00
#
_symmetry.space_group_name_H-M   'P 1'
#
loop_
_entity.id
_entity.type
_entity.pdbx_description
1 polymer ?
#
loop_
_entity_poly.entity_id
_entity_poly.type
_entity_poly.pdbx_seq_one_letter_code
_entity_poly.pdbx_strand_id
1 'polypeptide(L)'
;MIVYMVKGGKYYRVEESVRLDAITPRGLYVNLTNRCDNDCVFCLRRTKEMAEESSLWLEREPSVEEVIEEFRAAPWHLINEVVFCGFGEPTLRLQELLELLRWLKHRHPTIPTRVNTNGLGELAHGREIAADFDGLLDTASISLNASTAERYFQLTRSSYGVGAYEAMLIFAEHMKKFVPNVVLTIVDKVNPPEEIERCREICRARHLQLRVRPFET
;
A
#
# COMPACT_ATOMS: atom_id res chain seq x y z
N MET A 1 -11.01 10.39 2.57
CA MET A 1 -10.38 11.08 1.39
C MET A 1 -10.01 10.07 0.33
N ILE A 2 -10.32 10.34 -0.95
CA ILE A 2 -9.96 9.49 -2.10
C ILE A 2 -8.47 9.69 -2.41
N VAL A 3 -8.06 10.95 -2.65
CA VAL A 3 -6.67 11.33 -2.91
C VAL A 3 -6.18 12.26 -1.81
N TYR A 4 -4.96 12.06 -1.34
CA TYR A 4 -4.41 12.80 -0.21
C TYR A 4 -2.88 12.87 -0.25
N MET A 5 -2.32 13.77 0.55
CA MET A 5 -0.89 13.91 0.78
C MET A 5 -0.57 13.73 2.26
N VAL A 6 0.66 13.31 2.58
CA VAL A 6 1.11 13.10 3.97
C VAL A 6 2.25 14.06 4.30
N LYS A 7 2.14 14.76 5.44
CA LYS A 7 3.19 15.62 5.99
C LYS A 7 3.25 15.48 7.51
N GLY A 8 4.41 15.13 8.04
CA GLY A 8 4.60 14.98 9.48
C GLY A 8 3.66 13.95 10.13
N GLY A 9 3.31 12.87 9.42
CA GLY A 9 2.38 11.83 9.90
C GLY A 9 0.91 12.24 9.87
N LYS A 10 0.56 13.41 9.34
CA LYS A 10 -0.83 13.87 9.17
C LYS A 10 -1.26 13.77 7.72
N TYR A 11 -2.55 13.51 7.52
CA TYR A 11 -3.20 13.37 6.21
C TYR A 11 -3.92 14.66 5.85
N TYR A 12 -3.72 15.13 4.62
CA TYR A 12 -4.26 16.38 4.11
C TYR A 12 -4.89 16.18 2.74
N ARG A 13 -5.97 16.87 2.47
CA ARG A 13 -6.43 17.07 1.09
C ARG A 13 -5.33 17.72 0.25
N VAL A 14 -5.32 17.48 -1.03
CA VAL A 14 -4.26 17.96 -1.93
C VAL A 14 -4.10 19.49 -1.83
N GLU A 15 -5.20 20.23 -1.88
CA GLU A 15 -5.19 21.69 -1.82
C GLU A 15 -4.66 22.21 -0.48
N GLU A 16 -5.01 21.57 0.63
CA GLU A 16 -4.52 21.92 1.98
C GLU A 16 -3.01 21.70 2.08
N SER A 17 -2.55 20.55 1.58
CA SER A 17 -1.13 20.22 1.58
C SER A 17 -0.31 21.23 0.78
N VAL A 18 -0.82 21.69 -0.36
CA VAL A 18 -0.18 22.73 -1.18
C VAL A 18 -0.14 24.08 -0.47
N ARG A 19 -1.21 24.47 0.21
CA ARG A 19 -1.23 25.71 1.02
C ARG A 19 -0.19 25.69 2.15
N LEU A 20 0.03 24.51 2.76
CA LEU A 20 1.01 24.36 3.83
C LEU A 20 2.46 24.37 3.33
N ASP A 21 2.69 23.91 2.11
CA ASP A 21 4.02 23.79 1.52
C ASP A 21 3.88 23.66 -0.01
N ALA A 22 4.16 24.72 -0.72
CA ALA A 22 4.06 24.80 -2.18
C ALA A 22 5.37 24.45 -2.91
N ILE A 23 6.40 23.94 -2.21
CA ILE A 23 7.74 23.78 -2.77
C ILE A 23 8.23 22.34 -2.68
N THR A 24 8.01 21.66 -1.55
CA THR A 24 8.60 20.35 -1.30
C THR A 24 7.86 19.23 -2.03
N PRO A 25 8.51 18.49 -2.94
CA PRO A 25 7.91 17.33 -3.59
C PRO A 25 7.54 16.24 -2.58
N ARG A 26 6.41 15.58 -2.80
CA ARG A 26 5.88 14.53 -1.91
C ARG A 26 5.03 13.50 -2.64
N GLY A 27 4.74 12.39 -1.95
CA GLY A 27 3.86 11.36 -2.47
C GLY A 27 2.41 11.81 -2.55
N LEU A 28 1.74 11.44 -3.64
CA LEU A 28 0.29 11.49 -3.79
C LEU A 28 -0.27 10.11 -3.47
N TYR A 29 -1.16 10.02 -2.50
CA TYR A 29 -1.71 8.77 -2.00
C TYR A 29 -3.14 8.59 -2.50
N VAL A 30 -3.50 7.37 -2.87
CA VAL A 30 -4.81 7.02 -3.45
C VAL A 30 -5.46 5.92 -2.63
N ASN A 31 -6.64 6.20 -2.09
CA ASN A 31 -7.44 5.28 -1.30
C ASN A 31 -8.64 4.79 -2.12
N LEU A 32 -8.67 3.51 -2.47
CA LEU A 32 -9.68 2.94 -3.36
C LEU A 32 -10.81 2.23 -2.63
N THR A 33 -10.58 1.79 -1.38
CA THR A 33 -11.53 0.96 -0.66
C THR A 33 -11.28 0.96 0.84
N ASN A 34 -12.33 0.71 1.62
CA ASN A 34 -12.21 0.39 3.05
C ASN A 34 -12.14 -1.12 3.29
N ARG A 35 -12.38 -1.96 2.28
CA ARG A 35 -12.35 -3.43 2.42
C ARG A 35 -10.92 -3.93 2.55
N CYS A 36 -10.72 -4.90 3.43
CA CYS A 36 -9.44 -5.55 3.63
C CYS A 36 -9.69 -6.97 4.15
N ASP A 37 -8.94 -7.95 3.64
CA ASP A 37 -8.98 -9.34 4.10
C ASP A 37 -8.28 -9.56 5.44
N ASN A 38 -7.57 -8.53 5.93
CA ASN A 38 -6.91 -8.51 7.22
C ASN A 38 -7.62 -7.57 8.20
N ASP A 39 -7.55 -7.92 9.50
CA ASP A 39 -7.99 -7.11 10.63
C ASP A 39 -6.83 -6.88 11.60
N CYS A 40 -5.76 -6.27 11.11
CA CYS A 40 -4.49 -6.10 11.82
C CYS A 40 -4.65 -5.38 13.15
N VAL A 41 -4.01 -5.88 14.21
CA VAL A 41 -4.03 -5.27 15.55
C VAL A 41 -3.41 -3.87 15.59
N PHE A 42 -2.53 -3.58 14.64
CA PHE A 42 -1.82 -2.30 14.47
C PHE A 42 -2.34 -1.46 13.29
N CYS A 43 -3.54 -1.77 12.79
CA CYS A 43 -4.12 -1.03 11.67
C CYS A 43 -4.43 0.42 12.07
N LEU A 44 -4.08 1.38 11.23
CA LEU A 44 -4.36 2.81 11.43
C LEU A 44 -5.83 3.11 11.74
N ARG A 45 -6.76 2.29 11.22
CA ARG A 45 -8.19 2.37 11.57
C ARG A 45 -8.48 2.22 13.06
N ARG A 46 -7.56 1.58 13.81
CA ARG A 46 -7.70 1.27 15.25
C ARG A 46 -6.76 2.09 16.12
N THR A 47 -5.57 2.42 15.59
CA THR A 47 -4.48 2.99 16.37
C THR A 47 -4.37 4.50 16.25
N LYS A 48 -5.00 5.08 15.23
CA LYS A 48 -4.89 6.52 14.98
C LYS A 48 -6.25 7.21 15.05
N GLU A 49 -6.36 8.15 15.97
CA GLU A 49 -7.48 9.07 15.99
C GLU A 49 -7.32 10.09 14.87
N MET A 50 -8.34 10.21 14.03
CA MET A 50 -8.38 11.16 12.93
C MET A 50 -9.61 12.04 13.08
N ALA A 51 -9.43 13.34 12.90
CA ALA A 51 -10.58 14.23 12.75
C ALA A 51 -11.34 13.84 11.46
N GLU A 52 -12.63 14.11 11.42
CA GLU A 52 -13.51 13.73 10.31
C GLU A 52 -12.96 14.25 8.96
N GLU A 53 -12.46 15.50 8.94
CA GLU A 53 -11.94 16.17 7.76
C GLU A 53 -10.66 15.52 7.22
N SER A 54 -9.87 14.87 8.09
CA SER A 54 -8.62 14.17 7.74
C SER A 54 -8.77 12.66 7.66
N SER A 55 -9.98 12.14 7.86
CA SER A 55 -10.26 10.70 7.82
C SER A 55 -10.03 10.12 6.43
N LEU A 56 -9.40 8.94 6.40
CA LEU A 56 -9.27 8.14 5.19
C LEU A 56 -10.50 7.24 4.96
N TRP A 57 -11.49 7.26 5.87
CA TRP A 57 -12.70 6.48 5.68
C TRP A 57 -13.48 6.98 4.47
N LEU A 58 -13.82 6.09 3.56
CA LEU A 58 -14.62 6.38 2.38
C LEU A 58 -16.09 6.11 2.70
N GLU A 59 -16.98 7.02 2.35
CA GLU A 59 -18.43 6.79 2.43
C GLU A 59 -18.88 5.69 1.44
N ARG A 60 -18.23 5.66 0.27
CA ARG A 60 -18.36 4.62 -0.75
C ARG A 60 -17.04 4.46 -1.50
N GLU A 61 -16.88 3.37 -2.21
CA GLU A 61 -15.76 3.19 -3.11
C GLU A 61 -15.84 4.17 -4.29
N PRO A 62 -14.76 4.89 -4.63
CA PRO A 62 -14.77 5.83 -5.75
C PRO A 62 -14.78 5.10 -7.10
N SER A 63 -15.35 5.70 -8.12
CA SER A 63 -15.17 5.24 -9.49
C SER A 63 -13.75 5.61 -10.01
N VAL A 64 -13.35 5.01 -11.12
CA VAL A 64 -12.08 5.35 -11.78
C VAL A 64 -12.10 6.81 -12.24
N GLU A 65 -13.22 7.27 -12.78
CA GLU A 65 -13.40 8.65 -13.24
C GLU A 65 -13.23 9.65 -12.10
N GLU A 66 -13.78 9.38 -10.92
CA GLU A 66 -13.63 10.25 -9.76
C GLU A 66 -12.17 10.38 -9.33
N VAL A 67 -11.41 9.26 -9.34
CA VAL A 67 -9.98 9.30 -9.04
C VAL A 67 -9.21 10.06 -10.12
N ILE A 68 -9.57 9.90 -11.40
CA ILE A 68 -8.94 10.62 -12.51
C ILE A 68 -9.21 12.12 -12.42
N GLU A 69 -10.41 12.55 -12.01
CA GLU A 69 -10.68 13.98 -11.78
C GLU A 69 -9.77 14.57 -10.68
N GLU A 70 -9.58 13.84 -9.58
CA GLU A 70 -8.61 14.23 -8.55
C GLU A 70 -7.17 14.32 -9.12
N PHE A 71 -6.79 13.38 -9.98
CA PHE A 71 -5.49 13.41 -10.65
C PHE A 71 -5.33 14.60 -11.59
N ARG A 72 -6.38 14.98 -12.33
CA ARG A 72 -6.36 16.17 -13.21
C ARG A 72 -6.15 17.47 -12.43
N ALA A 73 -6.69 17.54 -11.23
CA ALA A 73 -6.54 18.68 -10.33
C ALA A 73 -5.22 18.68 -9.54
N ALA A 74 -4.46 17.58 -9.55
CA ALA A 74 -3.28 17.44 -8.72
C ALA A 74 -2.09 18.30 -9.20
N PRO A 75 -1.26 18.83 -8.27
CA PRO A 75 -0.10 19.67 -8.59
C PRO A 75 1.11 18.78 -8.97
N TRP A 76 1.13 18.26 -10.18
CA TRP A 76 2.11 17.26 -10.64
C TRP A 76 3.57 17.69 -10.49
N HIS A 77 3.87 18.98 -10.51
CA HIS A 77 5.21 19.52 -10.27
C HIS A 77 5.70 19.32 -8.81
N LEU A 78 4.79 18.99 -7.87
CA LEU A 78 5.09 18.67 -6.47
C LEU A 78 4.96 17.18 -6.16
N ILE A 79 4.65 16.34 -7.16
CA ILE A 79 4.44 14.91 -6.95
C ILE A 79 5.68 14.15 -7.39
N ASN A 80 6.29 13.41 -6.46
CA ASN A 80 7.46 12.57 -6.72
C ASN A 80 7.15 11.07 -6.76
N GLU A 81 5.94 10.65 -6.35
CA GLU A 81 5.48 9.26 -6.39
C GLU A 81 3.95 9.23 -6.26
N VAL A 82 3.28 8.29 -6.91
CA VAL A 82 1.88 7.96 -6.64
C VAL A 82 1.80 6.62 -5.91
N VAL A 83 1.09 6.61 -4.76
CA VAL A 83 1.01 5.46 -3.86
C VAL A 83 -0.43 5.01 -3.69
N PHE A 84 -0.76 3.83 -4.15
CA PHE A 84 -2.07 3.22 -3.87
C PHE A 84 -2.03 2.55 -2.50
N CYS A 85 -2.75 3.14 -1.55
CA CYS A 85 -2.92 2.63 -0.19
C CYS A 85 -4.04 3.39 0.52
N GLY A 86 -4.44 2.93 1.69
CA GLY A 86 -5.49 3.58 2.48
C GLY A 86 -5.88 2.69 3.65
N PHE A 87 -7.14 2.73 4.03
CA PHE A 87 -7.68 1.88 5.09
C PHE A 87 -7.96 0.45 4.62
N GLY A 88 -8.15 0.25 3.32
CA GLY A 88 -8.37 -1.07 2.74
C GLY A 88 -7.17 -1.62 1.99
N GLU A 89 -7.41 -2.74 1.33
CA GLU A 89 -6.45 -3.43 0.48
C GLU A 89 -6.68 -3.05 -0.99
N PRO A 90 -5.74 -2.32 -1.63
CA PRO A 90 -5.94 -1.84 -3.01
C PRO A 90 -6.18 -2.95 -4.03
N THR A 91 -5.55 -4.12 -3.84
CA THR A 91 -5.69 -5.24 -4.79
C THR A 91 -7.08 -5.87 -4.81
N LEU A 92 -7.95 -5.60 -3.83
CA LEU A 92 -9.37 -5.97 -3.88
C LEU A 92 -10.15 -5.20 -4.96
N ARG A 93 -9.59 -4.09 -5.43
CA ARG A 93 -10.09 -3.29 -6.55
C ARG A 93 -9.14 -3.38 -7.74
N LEU A 94 -8.75 -4.61 -8.11
CA LEU A 94 -7.68 -4.87 -9.08
C LEU A 94 -7.93 -4.20 -10.44
N GLN A 95 -9.15 -4.28 -10.97
CA GLN A 95 -9.45 -3.73 -12.30
C GLN A 95 -9.29 -2.20 -12.31
N GLU A 96 -9.86 -1.53 -11.31
CA GLU A 96 -9.75 -0.07 -11.15
C GLU A 96 -8.32 0.36 -10.86
N LEU A 97 -7.60 -0.41 -10.04
CA LEU A 97 -6.18 -0.17 -9.77
C LEU A 97 -5.34 -0.22 -11.05
N LEU A 98 -5.52 -1.25 -11.86
CA LEU A 98 -4.79 -1.42 -13.13
C LEU A 98 -5.14 -0.34 -14.16
N GLU A 99 -6.42 0.07 -14.22
CA GLU A 99 -6.86 1.15 -15.10
C GLU A 99 -6.22 2.49 -14.72
N LEU A 100 -6.19 2.81 -13.43
CA LEU A 100 -5.54 4.00 -12.90
C LEU A 100 -4.03 3.99 -13.14
N LEU A 101 -3.37 2.84 -12.96
CA LEU A 101 -1.94 2.67 -13.27
C LEU A 101 -1.66 2.90 -14.76
N ARG A 102 -2.49 2.37 -15.67
CA ARG A 102 -2.37 2.62 -17.13
C ARG A 102 -2.54 4.12 -17.44
N TRP A 103 -3.54 4.76 -16.83
CA TRP A 103 -3.74 6.21 -16.98
C TRP A 103 -2.51 7.01 -16.54
N LEU A 104 -1.93 6.68 -15.38
CA LEU A 104 -0.72 7.32 -14.87
C LEU A 104 0.48 7.11 -15.80
N LYS A 105 0.72 5.88 -16.25
CA LYS A 105 1.82 5.60 -17.18
C LYS A 105 1.67 6.32 -18.51
N HIS A 106 0.46 6.52 -18.98
CA HIS A 106 0.20 7.27 -20.22
C HIS A 106 0.38 8.78 -20.03
N ARG A 107 -0.09 9.36 -18.93
CA ARG A 107 -0.13 10.82 -18.71
C ARG A 107 1.10 11.36 -17.97
N HIS A 108 1.67 10.58 -17.08
CA HIS A 108 2.78 10.94 -16.20
C HIS A 108 3.84 9.82 -16.14
N PRO A 109 4.43 9.40 -17.27
CA PRO A 109 5.29 8.21 -17.36
C PRO A 109 6.56 8.29 -16.49
N THR A 110 6.98 9.47 -16.11
CA THR A 110 8.17 9.71 -15.27
C THR A 110 7.89 9.67 -13.76
N ILE A 111 6.61 9.68 -13.36
CA ILE A 111 6.25 9.62 -11.95
C ILE A 111 6.17 8.16 -11.51
N PRO A 112 7.00 7.73 -10.54
CA PRO A 112 6.97 6.37 -10.03
C PRO A 112 5.62 6.03 -9.39
N THR A 113 5.21 4.77 -9.54
CA THR A 113 3.99 4.23 -8.94
C THR A 113 4.31 3.16 -7.91
N ARG A 114 3.58 3.13 -6.79
CA ARG A 114 3.70 2.12 -5.76
C ARG A 114 2.35 1.64 -5.28
N VAL A 115 2.26 0.35 -4.97
CA VAL A 115 1.14 -0.25 -4.23
C VAL A 115 1.64 -0.71 -2.86
N ASN A 116 0.97 -0.27 -1.79
CA ASN A 116 1.12 -0.87 -0.46
C ASN A 116 0.03 -1.92 -0.29
N THR A 117 0.40 -3.18 -0.15
CA THR A 117 -0.54 -4.31 -0.14
C THR A 117 -0.24 -5.29 1.00
N ASN A 118 -1.26 -6.01 1.42
CA ASN A 118 -1.11 -7.16 2.32
C ASN A 118 -0.55 -8.41 1.61
N GLY A 119 -0.49 -8.41 0.27
CA GLY A 119 0.04 -9.51 -0.53
C GLY A 119 -0.92 -10.68 -0.74
N LEU A 120 -2.20 -10.52 -0.46
CA LEU A 120 -3.20 -11.60 -0.54
C LEU A 120 -4.12 -11.48 -1.78
N GLY A 121 -3.77 -10.61 -2.73
CA GLY A 121 -4.57 -10.36 -3.91
C GLY A 121 -4.81 -11.62 -4.77
N GLU A 122 -3.82 -12.53 -4.87
CA GLU A 122 -3.99 -13.79 -5.62
C GLU A 122 -5.00 -14.74 -4.95
N LEU A 123 -5.05 -14.78 -3.62
CA LEU A 123 -6.09 -15.51 -2.89
C LEU A 123 -7.46 -14.87 -3.11
N ALA A 124 -7.55 -13.55 -3.04
CA ALA A 124 -8.81 -12.82 -3.21
C ALA A 124 -9.41 -13.02 -4.61
N HIS A 125 -8.57 -13.08 -5.65
CA HIS A 125 -9.01 -13.26 -7.04
C HIS A 125 -9.02 -14.71 -7.50
N GLY A 126 -8.51 -15.66 -6.72
CA GLY A 126 -8.42 -17.08 -7.08
C GLY A 126 -7.54 -17.36 -8.30
N ARG A 127 -6.59 -16.46 -8.62
CA ARG A 127 -5.65 -16.57 -9.73
C ARG A 127 -4.36 -15.79 -9.48
N GLU A 128 -3.32 -16.08 -10.24
CA GLU A 128 -2.14 -15.23 -10.31
C GLU A 128 -2.49 -13.86 -10.93
N ILE A 129 -2.08 -12.79 -10.26
CA ILE A 129 -2.32 -11.40 -10.70
C ILE A 129 -1.02 -10.61 -10.93
N ALA A 130 0.12 -11.16 -10.58
CA ALA A 130 1.40 -10.46 -10.64
C ALA A 130 1.75 -9.98 -12.07
N ALA A 131 1.43 -10.77 -13.09
CA ALA A 131 1.65 -10.42 -14.48
C ALA A 131 0.81 -9.21 -14.96
N ASP A 132 -0.34 -8.95 -14.31
CA ASP A 132 -1.20 -7.81 -14.66
C ASP A 132 -0.50 -6.45 -14.38
N PHE A 133 0.53 -6.44 -13.53
CA PHE A 133 1.30 -5.24 -13.16
C PHE A 133 2.51 -4.96 -14.06
N ASP A 134 2.81 -5.84 -15.03
CA ASP A 134 3.98 -5.69 -15.90
C ASP A 134 3.94 -4.37 -16.67
N GLY A 135 5.04 -3.61 -16.58
CA GLY A 135 5.16 -2.29 -17.19
C GLY A 135 4.26 -1.18 -16.60
N LEU A 136 3.43 -1.49 -15.57
CA LEU A 136 2.50 -0.55 -14.96
C LEU A 136 2.91 -0.09 -13.57
N LEU A 137 3.57 -0.96 -12.79
CA LEU A 137 3.92 -0.71 -11.41
C LEU A 137 5.43 -0.68 -11.22
N ASP A 138 5.95 0.35 -10.55
CA ASP A 138 7.39 0.47 -10.29
C ASP A 138 7.80 -0.18 -8.95
N THR A 139 6.90 -0.17 -7.96
CA THR A 139 7.21 -0.71 -6.62
C THR A 139 6.00 -1.45 -6.01
N ALA A 140 6.19 -2.69 -5.61
CA ALA A 140 5.28 -3.42 -4.74
C ALA A 140 5.82 -3.42 -3.30
N SER A 141 5.09 -2.80 -2.37
CA SER A 141 5.42 -2.75 -0.95
C SER A 141 4.48 -3.69 -0.20
N ILE A 142 4.97 -4.89 0.16
CA ILE A 142 4.17 -5.99 0.66
C ILE A 142 4.38 -6.15 2.16
N SER A 143 3.31 -6.30 2.92
CA SER A 143 3.31 -6.36 4.39
C SER A 143 3.67 -7.75 4.90
N LEU A 144 4.96 -8.01 5.19
CA LEU A 144 5.45 -9.26 5.80
C LEU A 144 5.01 -9.38 7.27
N ASN A 145 5.24 -8.35 8.06
CA ASN A 145 4.83 -8.14 9.44
C ASN A 145 5.29 -9.18 10.49
N ALA A 146 5.70 -10.39 10.11
CA ALA A 146 6.17 -11.43 11.03
C ALA A 146 7.10 -12.42 10.35
N SER A 147 7.87 -13.19 11.14
CA SER A 147 8.79 -14.22 10.65
C SER A 147 8.18 -15.63 10.61
N THR A 148 7.00 -15.83 11.20
CA THR A 148 6.29 -17.12 11.21
C THR A 148 4.81 -16.94 10.85
N ALA A 149 4.20 -17.99 10.35
CA ALA A 149 2.80 -18.01 9.96
C ALA A 149 1.86 -17.75 11.14
N GLU A 150 2.15 -18.34 12.31
CA GLU A 150 1.37 -18.16 13.53
C GLU A 150 1.43 -16.72 14.02
N ARG A 151 2.64 -16.13 14.07
CA ARG A 151 2.83 -14.74 14.46
C ARG A 151 2.16 -13.80 13.47
N TYR A 152 2.29 -14.07 12.18
CA TYR A 152 1.61 -13.29 11.13
C TYR A 152 0.10 -13.30 11.35
N PHE A 153 -0.50 -14.47 11.56
CA PHE A 153 -1.94 -14.59 11.81
C PHE A 153 -2.38 -13.87 13.09
N GLN A 154 -1.62 -13.97 14.19
CA GLN A 154 -1.90 -13.23 15.42
C GLN A 154 -1.95 -11.71 15.19
N LEU A 155 -1.04 -11.19 14.38
CA LEU A 155 -0.93 -9.75 14.11
C LEU A 155 -1.93 -9.26 13.07
N THR A 156 -2.17 -10.03 12.01
CA THR A 156 -2.98 -9.61 10.86
C THR A 156 -4.43 -10.05 10.93
N ARG A 157 -4.74 -11.12 11.67
CA ARG A 157 -6.08 -11.73 11.74
C ARG A 157 -6.70 -11.94 10.37
N SER A 158 -5.88 -12.45 9.44
CA SER A 158 -6.30 -12.66 8.06
C SER A 158 -7.51 -13.60 7.95
N SER A 159 -8.47 -13.25 7.10
CA SER A 159 -9.63 -14.11 6.80
C SER A 159 -9.24 -15.45 6.17
N TYR A 160 -8.04 -15.54 5.59
CA TYR A 160 -7.46 -16.76 5.02
C TYR A 160 -6.69 -17.63 6.06
N GLY A 161 -6.73 -17.25 7.34
CA GLY A 161 -6.07 -17.98 8.40
C GLY A 161 -4.54 -17.99 8.30
N VAL A 162 -3.93 -19.04 8.82
CA VAL A 162 -2.45 -19.20 8.91
C VAL A 162 -1.80 -19.31 7.53
N GLY A 163 -2.52 -19.87 6.54
CA GLY A 163 -2.04 -20.03 5.16
C GLY A 163 -1.79 -18.72 4.42
N ALA A 164 -2.34 -17.61 4.91
CA ALA A 164 -2.11 -16.28 4.36
C ALA A 164 -0.63 -15.87 4.34
N TYR A 165 0.16 -16.33 5.30
CA TYR A 165 1.59 -16.03 5.38
C TYR A 165 2.36 -16.56 4.16
N GLU A 166 2.18 -17.84 3.84
CA GLU A 166 2.86 -18.45 2.70
C GLU A 166 2.34 -17.89 1.38
N ALA A 167 1.04 -17.66 1.26
CA ALA A 167 0.46 -17.04 0.07
C ALA A 167 1.03 -15.62 -0.19
N MET A 168 1.23 -14.81 0.85
CA MET A 168 1.86 -13.50 0.73
C MET A 168 3.31 -13.61 0.25
N LEU A 169 4.08 -14.59 0.75
CA LEU A 169 5.45 -14.81 0.31
C LEU A 169 5.51 -15.29 -1.16
N ILE A 170 4.61 -16.18 -1.57
CA ILE A 170 4.48 -16.63 -2.95
C ILE A 170 4.13 -15.45 -3.87
N PHE A 171 3.18 -14.62 -3.46
CA PHE A 171 2.84 -13.41 -4.20
C PHE A 171 4.05 -12.49 -4.37
N ALA A 172 4.86 -12.29 -3.33
CA ALA A 172 6.08 -11.49 -3.43
C ALA A 172 7.07 -12.07 -4.46
N GLU A 173 7.22 -13.40 -4.52
CA GLU A 173 8.06 -14.07 -5.53
C GLU A 173 7.49 -13.94 -6.95
N HIS A 174 6.16 -13.97 -7.10
CA HIS A 174 5.51 -13.73 -8.40
C HIS A 174 5.73 -12.28 -8.85
N MET A 175 5.55 -11.31 -7.95
CA MET A 175 5.74 -9.89 -8.26
C MET A 175 7.17 -9.55 -8.72
N LYS A 176 8.20 -10.23 -8.22
CA LYS A 176 9.60 -10.05 -8.65
C LYS A 176 9.82 -10.30 -10.14
N LYS A 177 8.97 -11.07 -10.79
CA LYS A 177 9.10 -11.39 -12.22
C LYS A 177 8.64 -10.21 -13.11
N PHE A 178 7.79 -9.33 -12.60
CA PHE A 178 7.08 -8.32 -13.38
C PHE A 178 7.26 -6.89 -12.86
N VAL A 179 7.60 -6.73 -11.58
CA VAL A 179 7.72 -5.42 -10.94
C VAL A 179 9.18 -5.15 -10.56
N PRO A 180 9.77 -4.02 -11.00
CA PRO A 180 11.18 -3.72 -10.79
C PRO A 180 11.61 -3.71 -9.32
N ASN A 181 10.76 -3.21 -8.42
CA ASN A 181 11.08 -3.13 -7.00
C ASN A 181 10.01 -3.84 -6.17
N VAL A 182 10.40 -4.92 -5.48
CA VAL A 182 9.55 -5.62 -4.52
C VAL A 182 10.20 -5.51 -3.14
N VAL A 183 9.48 -4.89 -2.20
CA VAL A 183 9.97 -4.60 -0.86
C VAL A 183 9.00 -5.19 0.15
N LEU A 184 9.49 -6.07 1.01
CA LEU A 184 8.72 -6.54 2.17
C LEU A 184 8.80 -5.51 3.29
N THR A 185 7.73 -5.35 4.06
CA THR A 185 7.69 -4.38 5.15
C THR A 185 7.28 -4.98 6.47
N ILE A 186 7.81 -4.42 7.55
CA ILE A 186 7.46 -4.75 8.93
C ILE A 186 7.32 -3.46 9.73
N VAL A 187 6.38 -3.44 10.68
CA VAL A 187 6.17 -2.29 11.57
C VAL A 187 7.02 -2.47 12.83
N ASP A 188 7.78 -1.43 13.21
CA ASP A 188 8.49 -1.39 14.50
C ASP A 188 7.49 -1.34 15.68
N LYS A 189 7.97 -1.33 16.92
CA LYS A 189 7.17 -1.31 18.16
C LYS A 189 6.16 -2.47 18.32
N VAL A 190 5.57 -2.95 17.23
CA VAL A 190 4.71 -4.15 17.21
C VAL A 190 5.57 -5.40 17.25
N ASN A 191 6.78 -5.30 16.72
CA ASN A 191 7.74 -6.38 16.60
C ASN A 191 9.02 -6.03 17.35
N PRO A 192 9.52 -6.93 18.24
CA PRO A 192 10.80 -6.75 18.90
C PRO A 192 11.97 -6.85 17.89
N PRO A 193 13.17 -6.33 18.23
CA PRO A 193 14.31 -6.33 17.32
C PRO A 193 14.67 -7.70 16.75
N GLU A 194 14.54 -8.75 17.55
CA GLU A 194 14.85 -10.14 17.17
C GLU A 194 13.89 -10.64 16.08
N GLU A 195 12.63 -10.21 16.13
CA GLU A 195 11.63 -10.55 15.11
C GLU A 195 11.94 -9.82 13.79
N ILE A 196 12.35 -8.57 13.87
CA ILE A 196 12.76 -7.78 12.72
C ILE A 196 13.98 -8.43 12.04
N GLU A 197 14.96 -8.92 12.82
CA GLU A 197 16.14 -9.59 12.24
C GLU A 197 15.78 -10.92 11.59
N ARG A 198 14.91 -11.74 12.19
CA ARG A 198 14.39 -12.96 11.54
C ARG A 198 13.68 -12.65 10.21
N CYS A 199 12.89 -11.59 10.18
CA CYS A 199 12.26 -11.11 8.93
C CYS A 199 13.31 -10.69 7.90
N ARG A 200 14.42 -10.07 8.34
CA ARG A 200 15.52 -9.69 7.47
C ARG A 200 16.22 -10.90 6.86
N GLU A 201 16.40 -11.97 7.63
CA GLU A 201 16.95 -13.24 7.14
C GLU A 201 16.04 -13.89 6.08
N ILE A 202 14.73 -13.89 6.31
CA ILE A 202 13.73 -14.37 5.34
C ILE A 202 13.84 -13.58 4.03
N CYS A 203 13.95 -12.26 4.12
CA CYS A 203 14.10 -11.41 2.94
C CYS A 203 15.42 -11.70 2.19
N ARG A 204 16.55 -11.83 2.92
CA ARG A 204 17.86 -12.17 2.32
C ARG A 204 17.79 -13.51 1.58
N ALA A 205 17.20 -14.54 2.19
CA ALA A 205 17.07 -15.86 1.58
C ALA A 205 16.23 -15.85 0.28
N ARG A 206 15.33 -14.89 0.13
CA ARG A 206 14.48 -14.70 -1.05
C ARG A 206 14.98 -13.61 -2.01
N HIS A 207 16.15 -13.03 -1.74
CA HIS A 207 16.67 -11.88 -2.50
C HIS A 207 15.67 -10.71 -2.59
N LEU A 208 15.02 -10.40 -1.46
CA LEU A 208 14.10 -9.30 -1.27
C LEU A 208 14.67 -8.29 -0.27
N GLN A 209 14.23 -7.04 -0.35
CA GLN A 209 14.55 -6.02 0.62
C GLN A 209 13.53 -6.01 1.76
N LEU A 210 13.98 -5.74 2.99
CA LEU A 210 13.09 -5.44 4.12
C LEU A 210 13.14 -3.95 4.46
N ARG A 211 11.99 -3.30 4.51
CA ARG A 211 11.83 -1.95 5.04
C ARG A 211 11.09 -1.99 6.38
N VAL A 212 11.73 -1.47 7.41
CA VAL A 212 11.10 -1.25 8.71
C VAL A 212 10.34 0.07 8.66
N ARG A 213 9.05 0.04 8.96
CA ARG A 213 8.19 1.22 9.01
C ARG A 213 7.95 1.62 10.48
N PRO A 214 7.94 2.92 10.79
CA PRO A 214 7.57 3.37 12.12
C PRO A 214 6.10 3.02 12.40
N PHE A 215 5.81 2.70 13.66
CA PHE A 215 4.44 2.58 14.13
C PHE A 215 3.81 3.97 14.19
N GLU A 216 2.64 4.11 13.59
CA GLU A 216 1.88 5.36 13.59
C GLU A 216 0.73 5.29 14.61
N THR A 217 0.57 6.35 15.40
CA THR A 217 -0.51 6.56 16.38
C THR A 217 -1.24 7.85 16.07
#